data_5643bfd87a1b41d60df31f4464b7640c
#
_entry.id   5643bfd87a1b41d60df31f4464b7640c
#
_cell.length_a   1.000
_cell.length_b   1.000
_cell.length_c   1.000
_cell.angle_alpha   90.00
_cell.angle_beta   90.00
_cell.angle_gamma   90.00
#
_symmetry.space_group_name_H-M   'P 1'
#
loop_
_entity.id
_entity.type
_entity.pdbx_description
1 polymer ?
#
loop_
_entity_poly.entity_id
_entity_poly.type
_entity_poly.pdbx_seq_one_letter_code
_entity_poly.pdbx_strand_id
1 'polypeptide(L)'
;MSIIEVRGLKKSFDELEVLRGIDLTVESGERLAIIGGSGCGKSVFLRCLELLETPNAGQIFIDGEELTAPNVNIDLIRRKMGMVWQKFNLFTHMNVIENLTVAPIKLLGMTAEAAREKAMRLLAQVGLTTKADAYPEFLSGGQQQRIAICRSLMMNPKVILFDEPTSALDPTMVGEVLAVIRMLAKQDLTMIIVTHEMNFAREVATKILFFADGEIYEQGTPAEIFDAPKRPKTVAFIHKQKYFSYEIFERAFDLMKLQGGIQTFAEKYGLSFRRTNRIQLCCEELIYEMLTHACDGDDVKISLDVTYAEVGDSVEIKFSCAGKSHNPLGEDLDKFDEENLGATILRGLAKNFSHEFVDGVNKIEFSLS
;
A
#
# COMPACT_ATOMS: atom_id res chain seq x y z
N MET A 1 24.91 -3.73 0.18
CA MET A 1 25.27 -2.36 0.59
C MET A 1 24.05 -1.49 0.37
N SER A 2 23.59 -0.84 1.44
CA SER A 2 22.36 -0.02 1.39
C SER A 2 22.51 1.11 0.37
N ILE A 3 21.57 1.23 -0.56
CA ILE A 3 21.52 2.30 -1.57
C ILE A 3 20.53 3.39 -1.16
N ILE A 4 19.46 3.02 -0.42
CA ILE A 4 18.51 3.96 0.18
C ILE A 4 18.35 3.58 1.64
N GLU A 5 18.39 4.58 2.52
CA GLU A 5 18.05 4.43 3.92
C GLU A 5 17.14 5.57 4.35
N VAL A 6 16.01 5.22 4.97
CA VAL A 6 15.00 6.17 5.48
C VAL A 6 14.84 5.90 6.96
N ARG A 7 14.89 6.95 7.77
CA ARG A 7 14.78 6.87 9.22
C ARG A 7 13.71 7.82 9.72
N GLY A 8 12.67 7.28 10.32
CA GLY A 8 11.60 8.00 10.99
C GLY A 8 10.90 9.06 10.12
N LEU A 9 10.72 8.79 8.82
CA LEU A 9 10.20 9.77 7.85
C LEU A 9 8.75 10.10 8.14
N LYS A 10 8.45 11.40 8.36
CA LYS A 10 7.09 11.91 8.58
C LYS A 10 6.73 12.97 7.56
N LYS A 11 5.49 12.95 7.09
CA LYS A 11 4.92 13.97 6.21
C LYS A 11 3.47 14.24 6.56
N SER A 12 3.14 15.52 6.77
CA SER A 12 1.78 16.01 6.94
C SER A 12 1.48 17.09 5.90
N PHE A 13 0.23 17.22 5.53
CA PHE A 13 -0.33 18.34 4.80
C PHE A 13 -1.40 18.96 5.69
N ASP A 14 -1.16 20.18 6.16
CA ASP A 14 -1.95 20.82 7.19
C ASP A 14 -2.11 19.90 8.43
N GLU A 15 -3.34 19.54 8.79
CA GLU A 15 -3.63 18.66 9.92
C GLU A 15 -3.62 17.15 9.55
N LEU A 16 -3.51 16.82 8.24
CA LEU A 16 -3.54 15.43 7.79
C LEU A 16 -2.13 14.83 7.80
N GLU A 17 -1.88 13.92 8.73
CA GLU A 17 -0.64 13.14 8.78
C GLU A 17 -0.71 11.99 7.76
N VAL A 18 0.13 12.08 6.71
CA VAL A 18 0.15 11.12 5.58
C VAL A 18 1.22 10.05 5.74
N LEU A 19 2.41 10.41 6.27
CA LEU A 19 3.46 9.45 6.62
C LEU A 19 3.79 9.60 8.11
N ARG A 20 3.78 8.47 8.84
CA ARG A 20 3.78 8.43 10.31
C ARG A 20 5.04 7.84 10.92
N GLY A 21 6.20 8.02 10.28
CA GLY A 21 7.47 7.51 10.78
C GLY A 21 7.91 6.25 10.02
N ILE A 22 8.19 6.43 8.73
CA ILE A 22 8.65 5.33 7.87
C ILE A 22 10.14 5.08 8.12
N ASP A 23 10.48 3.83 8.44
CA ASP A 23 11.83 3.30 8.46
C ASP A 23 11.98 2.27 7.35
N LEU A 24 12.99 2.43 6.48
CA LEU A 24 13.22 1.54 5.35
C LEU A 24 14.69 1.50 4.97
N THR A 25 15.17 0.30 4.67
CA THR A 25 16.48 0.09 4.04
C THR A 25 16.27 -0.68 2.74
N VAL A 26 16.87 -0.19 1.65
CA VAL A 26 16.87 -0.83 0.33
C VAL A 26 18.31 -1.13 -0.08
N GLU A 27 18.59 -2.38 -0.39
CA GLU A 27 19.91 -2.83 -0.83
C GLU A 27 20.09 -2.62 -2.33
N SER A 28 21.35 -2.48 -2.77
CA SER A 28 21.67 -2.37 -4.18
C SER A 28 21.21 -3.63 -4.95
N GLY A 29 20.52 -3.45 -6.09
CA GLY A 29 19.93 -4.53 -6.88
C GLY A 29 18.58 -5.03 -6.35
N GLU A 30 18.10 -4.53 -5.20
CA GLU A 30 16.78 -4.90 -4.66
C GLU A 30 15.66 -4.27 -5.51
N ARG A 31 14.63 -5.05 -5.76
CA ARG A 31 13.42 -4.61 -6.44
C ARG A 31 12.26 -4.60 -5.46
N LEU A 32 11.94 -3.41 -5.00
CA LEU A 32 10.93 -3.18 -3.99
C LEU A 32 9.61 -2.81 -4.65
N ALA A 33 8.53 -3.56 -4.41
CA ALA A 33 7.19 -3.13 -4.80
C ALA A 33 6.42 -2.62 -3.58
N ILE A 34 5.80 -1.46 -3.73
CA ILE A 34 4.93 -0.82 -2.72
C ILE A 34 3.49 -0.99 -3.17
N ILE A 35 2.70 -1.70 -2.38
CA ILE A 35 1.28 -1.94 -2.60
C ILE A 35 0.46 -1.39 -1.43
N GLY A 36 -0.84 -1.20 -1.62
CA GLY A 36 -1.74 -0.69 -0.58
C GLY A 36 -2.90 0.10 -1.15
N GLY A 37 -3.85 0.46 -0.30
CA GLY A 37 -5.05 1.21 -0.67
C GLY A 37 -4.75 2.57 -1.30
N SER A 38 -5.74 3.16 -1.97
CA SER A 38 -5.62 4.54 -2.46
C SER A 38 -5.51 5.51 -1.28
N GLY A 39 -4.66 6.53 -1.40
CA GLY A 39 -4.50 7.56 -0.37
C GLY A 39 -3.66 7.18 0.85
N CYS A 40 -3.08 5.97 0.93
CA CYS A 40 -2.27 5.55 2.09
C CYS A 40 -0.83 6.11 2.11
N GLY A 41 -0.47 7.04 1.21
CA GLY A 41 0.81 7.75 1.25
C GLY A 41 1.91 7.23 0.29
N LYS A 42 1.67 6.20 -0.54
CA LYS A 42 2.68 5.57 -1.42
C LYS A 42 3.40 6.57 -2.34
N SER A 43 2.65 7.35 -3.10
CA SER A 43 3.24 8.37 -4.01
C SER A 43 3.88 9.51 -3.25
N VAL A 44 3.34 9.89 -2.08
CA VAL A 44 3.95 10.90 -1.20
C VAL A 44 5.31 10.41 -0.70
N PHE A 45 5.40 9.13 -0.32
CA PHE A 45 6.67 8.51 0.07
C PHE A 45 7.71 8.60 -1.06
N LEU A 46 7.36 8.21 -2.30
CA LEU A 46 8.28 8.33 -3.44
C LEU A 46 8.73 9.78 -3.69
N ARG A 47 7.81 10.73 -3.59
CA ARG A 47 8.14 12.16 -3.76
C ARG A 47 9.04 12.69 -2.65
N CYS A 48 8.91 12.18 -1.43
CA CYS A 48 9.84 12.50 -0.35
C CYS A 48 11.25 11.96 -0.62
N LEU A 49 11.39 10.75 -1.22
CA LEU A 49 12.70 10.20 -1.57
C LEU A 49 13.50 11.09 -2.55
N GLU A 50 12.82 11.91 -3.34
CA GLU A 50 13.46 12.88 -4.24
C GLU A 50 13.39 14.33 -3.72
N LEU A 51 12.88 14.56 -2.49
CA LEU A 51 12.56 15.89 -1.94
C LEU A 51 11.71 16.76 -2.88
N LEU A 52 10.84 16.16 -3.68
CA LEU A 52 9.77 16.86 -4.38
C LEU A 52 8.66 17.25 -3.40
N GLU A 53 8.54 16.47 -2.32
CA GLU A 53 7.81 16.79 -1.11
C GLU A 53 8.81 16.83 0.05
N THR A 54 8.92 17.97 0.70
CA THR A 54 9.79 18.10 1.87
C THR A 54 9.15 17.40 3.07
N PRO A 55 9.82 16.43 3.70
CA PRO A 55 9.31 15.77 4.90
C PRO A 55 9.27 16.75 6.08
N ASN A 56 8.35 16.52 7.03
CA ASN A 56 8.25 17.29 8.26
C ASN A 56 9.29 16.84 9.31
N ALA A 57 9.70 15.56 9.25
CA ALA A 57 10.73 14.98 10.12
C ALA A 57 11.32 13.71 9.47
N GLY A 58 12.44 13.25 10.01
CA GLY A 58 13.15 12.07 9.56
C GLY A 58 14.31 12.39 8.62
N GLN A 59 15.05 11.34 8.26
CA GLN A 59 16.25 11.46 7.43
C GLN A 59 16.17 10.51 6.24
N ILE A 60 16.70 10.95 5.10
CA ILE A 60 16.79 10.15 3.86
C ILE A 60 18.25 10.15 3.41
N PHE A 61 18.80 8.95 3.21
CA PHE A 61 20.14 8.74 2.67
C PHE A 61 20.04 8.04 1.33
N ILE A 62 20.76 8.56 0.34
CA ILE A 62 20.86 7.97 -1.00
C ILE A 62 22.35 7.74 -1.28
N ASP A 63 22.72 6.48 -1.52
CA ASP A 63 24.11 6.09 -1.79
C ASP A 63 25.08 6.62 -0.71
N GLY A 64 24.65 6.56 0.56
CA GLY A 64 25.40 7.02 1.72
C GLY A 64 25.40 8.53 1.97
N GLU A 65 24.81 9.34 1.09
CA GLU A 65 24.69 10.79 1.25
C GLU A 65 23.32 11.18 1.82
N GLU A 66 23.31 11.99 2.88
CA GLU A 66 22.06 12.47 3.48
C GLU A 66 21.41 13.55 2.63
N LEU A 67 20.28 13.21 2.01
CA LEU A 67 19.49 14.11 1.16
C LEU A 67 18.78 15.21 1.97
N THR A 68 18.41 14.93 3.22
CA THR A 68 17.70 15.85 4.12
C THR A 68 18.62 16.79 4.91
N ALA A 69 19.94 16.65 4.76
CA ALA A 69 20.89 17.51 5.46
C ALA A 69 20.82 18.97 4.99
N PRO A 70 21.05 19.96 5.88
CA PRO A 70 21.12 21.35 5.48
C PRO A 70 22.29 21.58 4.51
N ASN A 71 22.06 22.41 3.49
CA ASN A 71 23.07 22.81 2.49
C ASN A 71 23.58 21.70 1.55
N VAL A 72 22.88 20.58 1.45
CA VAL A 72 23.20 19.54 0.49
C VAL A 72 22.86 19.98 -0.94
N ASN A 73 23.69 19.59 -1.91
CA ASN A 73 23.35 19.79 -3.32
C ASN A 73 22.40 18.69 -3.78
N ILE A 74 21.10 18.96 -3.63
CA ILE A 74 20.01 18.03 -3.97
C ILE A 74 20.09 17.55 -5.42
N ASP A 75 20.49 18.41 -6.37
CA ASP A 75 20.56 18.08 -7.78
C ASP A 75 21.62 17.01 -8.07
N LEU A 76 22.73 17.00 -7.33
CA LEU A 76 23.74 15.94 -7.47
C LEU A 76 23.21 14.59 -6.97
N ILE A 77 22.46 14.58 -5.88
CA ILE A 77 21.87 13.34 -5.36
C ILE A 77 20.74 12.86 -6.30
N ARG A 78 19.87 13.76 -6.77
CA ARG A 78 18.79 13.42 -7.72
C ARG A 78 19.32 12.82 -9.03
N ARG A 79 20.52 13.18 -9.49
CA ARG A 79 21.14 12.55 -10.67
C ARG A 79 21.39 11.06 -10.50
N LYS A 80 21.49 10.56 -9.24
CA LYS A 80 21.68 9.15 -8.94
C LYS A 80 20.37 8.38 -9.02
N MET A 81 19.22 9.06 -9.10
CA MET A 81 17.90 8.49 -9.15
C MET A 81 17.18 8.86 -10.44
N GLY A 82 16.37 7.97 -10.96
CA GLY A 82 15.46 8.24 -12.05
C GLY A 82 14.02 8.10 -11.57
N MET A 83 13.15 9.04 -11.94
CA MET A 83 11.71 8.97 -11.63
C MET A 83 10.91 8.76 -12.90
N VAL A 84 9.98 7.80 -12.84
CA VAL A 84 8.98 7.52 -13.87
C VAL A 84 7.61 7.76 -13.27
N TRP A 85 6.93 8.78 -13.75
CA TRP A 85 5.67 9.27 -13.23
C TRP A 85 4.48 8.53 -13.80
N GLN A 86 3.36 8.61 -13.09
CA GLN A 86 2.04 8.20 -13.57
C GLN A 86 1.63 8.93 -14.85
N LYS A 87 1.83 10.26 -14.90
CA LYS A 87 1.75 11.06 -16.11
C LYS A 87 3.13 11.14 -16.72
N PHE A 88 3.27 10.87 -17.98
CA PHE A 88 4.54 10.68 -18.70
C PHE A 88 5.54 11.83 -18.57
N ASN A 89 5.04 13.05 -18.36
CA ASN A 89 5.81 14.29 -18.14
C ASN A 89 6.89 14.54 -19.20
N LEU A 90 6.64 14.15 -20.45
CA LEU A 90 7.53 14.49 -21.57
C LEU A 90 7.44 15.99 -21.90
N PHE A 91 8.54 16.56 -22.35
CA PHE A 91 8.57 17.93 -22.85
C PHE A 91 7.84 17.98 -24.19
N THR A 92 6.66 18.57 -24.24
CA THR A 92 5.76 18.57 -25.40
C THR A 92 6.32 19.36 -26.59
N HIS A 93 7.18 20.34 -26.33
CA HIS A 93 7.85 21.18 -27.33
C HIS A 93 9.14 20.57 -27.90
N MET A 94 9.52 19.37 -27.45
CA MET A 94 10.67 18.60 -27.87
C MET A 94 10.23 17.27 -28.48
N ASN A 95 10.90 16.83 -29.54
CA ASN A 95 10.70 15.48 -30.06
C ASN A 95 11.30 14.42 -29.13
N VAL A 96 11.13 13.13 -29.45
CA VAL A 96 11.60 12.01 -28.60
C VAL A 96 13.10 12.08 -28.38
N ILE A 97 13.91 12.25 -29.42
CA ILE A 97 15.39 12.25 -29.29
C ILE A 97 15.86 13.43 -28.44
N GLU A 98 15.24 14.60 -28.57
CA GLU A 98 15.54 15.77 -27.75
C GLU A 98 15.17 15.56 -26.28
N ASN A 99 13.98 14.96 -26.01
CA ASN A 99 13.57 14.56 -24.65
C ASN A 99 14.59 13.64 -23.98
N LEU A 100 15.19 12.74 -24.72
CA LEU A 100 16.18 11.79 -24.19
C LEU A 100 17.57 12.43 -24.02
N THR A 101 17.99 13.33 -24.91
CA THR A 101 19.37 13.79 -24.96
C THR A 101 19.64 15.09 -24.20
N VAL A 102 18.63 15.92 -23.96
CA VAL A 102 18.80 17.25 -23.33
C VAL A 102 19.45 17.16 -21.94
N ALA A 103 19.03 16.24 -21.09
CA ALA A 103 19.57 16.14 -19.73
C ALA A 103 21.02 15.59 -19.70
N PRO A 104 21.36 14.46 -20.35
CA PRO A 104 22.74 13.98 -20.33
C PRO A 104 23.73 14.93 -21.01
N ILE A 105 23.35 15.67 -22.04
CA ILE A 105 24.20 16.71 -22.63
C ILE A 105 24.45 17.83 -21.64
N LYS A 106 23.38 18.40 -21.03
CA LYS A 106 23.51 19.56 -20.15
C LYS A 106 24.10 19.23 -18.78
N LEU A 107 23.79 18.05 -18.22
CA LEU A 107 24.09 17.73 -16.83
C LEU A 107 25.25 16.74 -16.66
N LEU A 108 25.51 15.88 -17.67
CA LEU A 108 26.63 14.93 -17.63
C LEU A 108 27.77 15.32 -18.59
N GLY A 109 27.59 16.39 -19.39
CA GLY A 109 28.60 16.83 -20.35
C GLY A 109 28.82 15.85 -21.53
N MET A 110 27.84 15.02 -21.82
CA MET A 110 27.91 14.11 -22.99
C MET A 110 27.93 14.91 -24.29
N THR A 111 28.68 14.43 -25.29
CA THR A 111 28.57 15.01 -26.64
C THR A 111 27.20 14.67 -27.24
N ALA A 112 26.74 15.49 -28.17
CA ALA A 112 25.45 15.27 -28.83
C ALA A 112 25.40 13.91 -29.55
N GLU A 113 26.51 13.49 -30.18
CA GLU A 113 26.64 12.22 -30.85
C GLU A 113 26.52 11.04 -29.88
N ALA A 114 27.28 11.08 -28.78
CA ALA A 114 27.25 10.02 -27.78
C ALA A 114 25.86 9.91 -27.09
N ALA A 115 25.23 11.06 -26.81
CA ALA A 115 23.89 11.08 -26.26
C ALA A 115 22.85 10.52 -27.22
N ARG A 116 22.92 10.88 -28.51
CA ARG A 116 22.04 10.35 -29.57
C ARG A 116 22.22 8.84 -29.73
N GLU A 117 23.47 8.37 -29.78
CA GLU A 117 23.77 6.93 -29.92
C GLU A 117 23.17 6.15 -28.73
N LYS A 118 23.36 6.63 -27.49
CA LYS A 118 22.76 6.00 -26.30
C LYS A 118 21.23 6.02 -26.35
N ALA A 119 20.64 7.14 -26.75
CA ALA A 119 19.19 7.26 -26.88
C ALA A 119 18.63 6.27 -27.92
N MET A 120 19.29 6.13 -29.09
CA MET A 120 18.86 5.17 -30.12
C MET A 120 18.97 3.72 -29.64
N ARG A 121 19.98 3.37 -28.84
CA ARG A 121 20.09 2.03 -28.24
C ARG A 121 18.93 1.77 -27.28
N LEU A 122 18.58 2.75 -26.41
CA LEU A 122 17.45 2.61 -25.49
C LEU A 122 16.11 2.52 -26.24
N LEU A 123 15.92 3.34 -27.29
CA LEU A 123 14.72 3.27 -28.12
C LEU A 123 14.59 1.90 -28.81
N ALA A 124 15.72 1.30 -29.24
CA ALA A 124 15.72 -0.05 -29.83
C ALA A 124 15.26 -1.11 -28.82
N GLN A 125 15.70 -1.02 -27.54
CA GLN A 125 15.31 -1.94 -26.48
C GLN A 125 13.79 -1.91 -26.21
N VAL A 126 13.15 -0.73 -26.38
CA VAL A 126 11.70 -0.56 -26.16
C VAL A 126 10.87 -0.58 -27.45
N GLY A 127 11.50 -0.89 -28.61
CA GLY A 127 10.82 -1.03 -29.90
C GLY A 127 10.33 0.31 -30.51
N LEU A 128 11.00 1.43 -30.23
CA LEU A 128 10.57 2.77 -30.64
C LEU A 128 11.60 3.55 -31.49
N THR A 129 12.53 2.88 -32.16
CA THR A 129 13.56 3.54 -33.01
C THR A 129 12.96 4.42 -34.09
N THR A 130 11.85 4.00 -34.72
CA THR A 130 11.16 4.75 -35.78
C THR A 130 10.44 6.00 -35.27
N LYS A 131 10.33 6.18 -33.94
CA LYS A 131 9.66 7.30 -33.28
C LYS A 131 10.64 8.37 -32.78
N ALA A 132 11.95 8.27 -33.10
CA ALA A 132 12.96 9.19 -32.58
C ALA A 132 12.67 10.68 -32.85
N ASP A 133 12.13 10.99 -34.01
CA ASP A 133 11.84 12.37 -34.44
C ASP A 133 10.36 12.76 -34.23
N ALA A 134 9.53 11.86 -33.65
CA ALA A 134 8.13 12.16 -33.35
C ALA A 134 7.99 13.06 -32.10
N TYR A 135 6.97 13.89 -32.06
CA TYR A 135 6.60 14.67 -30.88
C TYR A 135 5.63 13.88 -29.98
N PRO A 136 5.60 14.17 -28.66
CA PRO A 136 4.78 13.42 -27.70
C PRO A 136 3.30 13.32 -28.07
N GLU A 137 2.71 14.36 -28.66
CA GLU A 137 1.31 14.39 -29.09
C GLU A 137 0.93 13.35 -30.15
N PHE A 138 1.92 12.86 -30.93
CA PHE A 138 1.73 11.83 -31.96
C PHE A 138 2.04 10.40 -31.46
N LEU A 139 2.13 10.21 -30.14
CA LEU A 139 2.47 8.95 -29.51
C LEU A 139 1.32 8.44 -28.64
N SER A 140 1.10 7.13 -28.64
CA SER A 140 0.17 6.52 -27.68
C SER A 140 0.69 6.66 -26.25
N GLY A 141 -0.20 6.56 -25.25
CA GLY A 141 0.18 6.62 -23.83
C GLY A 141 1.28 5.60 -23.47
N GLY A 142 1.17 4.36 -23.95
CA GLY A 142 2.18 3.32 -23.73
C GLY A 142 3.52 3.65 -24.39
N GLN A 143 3.53 4.30 -25.57
CA GLN A 143 4.75 4.78 -26.21
C GLN A 143 5.38 5.92 -25.41
N GLN A 144 4.57 6.89 -24.96
CA GLN A 144 5.05 8.00 -24.11
C GLN A 144 5.66 7.48 -22.81
N GLN A 145 5.05 6.49 -22.18
CA GLN A 145 5.57 5.90 -20.93
C GLN A 145 6.89 5.17 -21.15
N ARG A 146 7.02 4.40 -22.24
CA ARG A 146 8.29 3.74 -22.57
C ARG A 146 9.41 4.75 -22.84
N ILE A 147 9.10 5.88 -23.47
CA ILE A 147 10.05 6.98 -23.67
C ILE A 147 10.42 7.64 -22.34
N ALA A 148 9.45 7.85 -21.42
CA ALA A 148 9.74 8.38 -20.09
C ALA A 148 10.68 7.45 -19.28
N ILE A 149 10.52 6.13 -19.43
CA ILE A 149 11.46 5.15 -18.87
C ILE A 149 12.87 5.33 -19.52
N CYS A 150 12.95 5.39 -20.84
CA CYS A 150 14.23 5.62 -21.53
C CYS A 150 14.88 6.93 -21.06
N ARG A 151 14.13 8.01 -20.89
CA ARG A 151 14.62 9.29 -20.40
C ARG A 151 15.29 9.18 -19.04
N SER A 152 14.65 8.45 -18.11
CA SER A 152 15.23 8.19 -16.78
C SER A 152 16.54 7.39 -16.90
N LEU A 153 16.61 6.39 -17.79
CA LEU A 153 17.81 5.57 -18.02
C LEU A 153 18.97 6.33 -18.68
N MET A 154 18.69 7.41 -19.39
CA MET A 154 19.74 8.24 -20.02
C MET A 154 20.74 8.81 -19.02
N MET A 155 20.32 9.02 -17.76
CA MET A 155 21.16 9.58 -16.69
C MET A 155 22.04 8.54 -15.98
N ASN A 156 21.97 7.24 -16.35
CA ASN A 156 22.64 6.12 -15.65
C ASN A 156 22.30 6.09 -14.14
N PRO A 157 21.01 6.09 -13.76
CA PRO A 157 20.65 6.15 -12.36
C PRO A 157 21.07 4.85 -11.63
N LYS A 158 21.39 4.98 -10.33
CA LYS A 158 21.61 3.83 -9.44
C LYS A 158 20.29 3.22 -8.96
N VAL A 159 19.24 4.03 -8.93
CA VAL A 159 17.89 3.64 -8.50
C VAL A 159 16.87 4.23 -9.47
N ILE A 160 15.85 3.46 -9.84
CA ILE A 160 14.67 3.98 -10.54
C ILE A 160 13.43 3.84 -9.65
N LEU A 161 12.71 4.96 -9.52
CA LEU A 161 11.43 5.06 -8.84
C LEU A 161 10.31 5.06 -9.88
N PHE A 162 9.30 4.20 -9.69
CA PHE A 162 8.12 4.13 -10.55
C PHE A 162 6.87 4.48 -9.72
N ASP A 163 6.20 5.58 -10.05
CA ASP A 163 4.95 5.99 -9.42
C ASP A 163 3.77 5.61 -10.30
N GLU A 164 3.18 4.44 -10.05
CA GLU A 164 2.03 3.89 -10.78
C GLU A 164 2.19 3.97 -12.31
N PRO A 165 3.21 3.37 -12.91
CA PRO A 165 3.61 3.60 -14.30
C PRO A 165 2.58 3.14 -15.34
N THR A 166 1.51 2.47 -14.94
CA THR A 166 0.46 1.94 -15.83
C THR A 166 -0.92 2.54 -15.60
N SER A 167 -1.13 3.31 -14.52
CA SER A 167 -2.48 3.75 -14.11
C SER A 167 -3.12 4.77 -15.06
N ALA A 168 -2.33 5.48 -15.89
CA ALA A 168 -2.82 6.42 -16.90
C ALA A 168 -2.94 5.79 -18.31
N LEU A 169 -2.83 4.46 -18.42
CA LEU A 169 -2.84 3.75 -19.70
C LEU A 169 -4.13 2.98 -19.92
N ASP A 170 -4.49 2.85 -21.20
CA ASP A 170 -5.50 1.89 -21.62
C ASP A 170 -5.05 0.46 -21.30
N PRO A 171 -5.95 -0.45 -20.88
CA PRO A 171 -5.60 -1.82 -20.52
C PRO A 171 -4.79 -2.58 -21.57
N THR A 172 -5.01 -2.28 -22.85
CA THR A 172 -4.28 -2.89 -23.98
C THR A 172 -2.80 -2.51 -24.04
N MET A 173 -2.42 -1.36 -23.45
CA MET A 173 -1.05 -0.83 -23.47
C MET A 173 -0.25 -1.19 -22.22
N VAL A 174 -0.91 -1.61 -21.15
CA VAL A 174 -0.29 -1.95 -19.86
C VAL A 174 0.79 -3.01 -20.03
N GLY A 175 0.48 -4.07 -20.78
CA GLY A 175 1.39 -5.20 -20.99
C GLY A 175 2.75 -4.81 -21.59
N GLU A 176 2.78 -3.85 -22.52
CA GLU A 176 3.99 -3.39 -23.16
C GLU A 176 4.93 -2.63 -22.21
N VAL A 177 4.35 -1.78 -21.35
CA VAL A 177 5.11 -1.03 -20.33
C VAL A 177 5.66 -1.97 -19.27
N LEU A 178 4.83 -2.90 -18.77
CA LEU A 178 5.27 -3.90 -17.80
C LEU A 178 6.37 -4.80 -18.35
N ALA A 179 6.34 -5.15 -19.66
CA ALA A 179 7.40 -5.91 -20.30
C ALA A 179 8.75 -5.18 -20.28
N VAL A 180 8.75 -3.86 -20.50
CA VAL A 180 9.97 -3.04 -20.37
C VAL A 180 10.49 -3.05 -18.93
N ILE A 181 9.63 -2.89 -17.94
CA ILE A 181 10.07 -2.91 -16.52
C ILE A 181 10.61 -4.29 -16.14
N ARG A 182 9.98 -5.40 -16.61
CA ARG A 182 10.52 -6.77 -16.44
C ARG A 182 11.92 -6.94 -17.05
N MET A 183 12.14 -6.38 -18.23
CA MET A 183 13.44 -6.41 -18.89
C MET A 183 14.50 -5.68 -18.04
N LEU A 184 14.17 -4.51 -17.50
CA LEU A 184 15.06 -3.76 -16.61
C LEU A 184 15.34 -4.49 -15.29
N ALA A 185 14.35 -5.19 -14.75
CA ALA A 185 14.48 -5.97 -13.53
C ALA A 185 15.53 -7.11 -13.64
N LYS A 186 15.89 -7.51 -14.85
CA LYS A 186 16.95 -8.51 -15.12
C LYS A 186 18.36 -7.92 -15.18
N GLN A 187 18.51 -6.59 -15.06
CA GLN A 187 19.78 -5.87 -15.24
C GLN A 187 20.43 -5.41 -13.90
N ASP A 188 20.10 -6.07 -12.77
CA ASP A 188 20.60 -5.71 -11.42
C ASP A 188 20.36 -4.25 -11.01
N LEU A 189 19.39 -3.57 -11.63
CA LEU A 189 19.02 -2.21 -11.33
C LEU A 189 18.14 -2.17 -10.07
N THR A 190 18.51 -1.31 -9.12
CA THR A 190 17.65 -1.09 -7.94
C THR A 190 16.38 -0.37 -8.35
N MET A 191 15.24 -0.86 -7.91
CA MET A 191 13.93 -0.31 -8.27
C MET A 191 13.02 -0.18 -7.06
N ILE A 192 12.27 0.92 -7.01
CA ILE A 192 11.11 1.06 -6.13
C ILE A 192 9.89 1.31 -7.02
N ILE A 193 8.88 0.45 -6.92
CA ILE A 193 7.73 0.44 -7.82
C ILE A 193 6.45 0.54 -7.00
N VAL A 194 5.76 1.67 -7.07
CA VAL A 194 4.37 1.77 -6.60
C VAL A 194 3.47 1.25 -7.70
N THR A 195 2.64 0.26 -7.40
CA THR A 195 1.78 -0.37 -8.40
C THR A 195 0.51 -0.97 -7.82
N HIS A 196 -0.54 -1.01 -8.63
CA HIS A 196 -1.77 -1.78 -8.40
C HIS A 196 -1.80 -3.11 -9.17
N GLU A 197 -0.76 -3.41 -9.95
CA GLU A 197 -0.61 -4.64 -10.73
C GLU A 197 -0.02 -5.76 -9.86
N MET A 198 -0.88 -6.47 -9.10
CA MET A 198 -0.44 -7.45 -8.09
C MET A 198 0.38 -8.61 -8.69
N ASN A 199 -0.05 -9.14 -9.85
CA ASN A 199 0.68 -10.21 -10.53
C ASN A 199 2.07 -9.76 -10.98
N PHE A 200 2.19 -8.54 -11.48
CA PHE A 200 3.45 -7.95 -11.86
C PHE A 200 4.35 -7.71 -10.63
N ALA A 201 3.82 -7.14 -9.54
CA ALA A 201 4.57 -6.96 -8.30
C ALA A 201 5.12 -8.28 -7.78
N ARG A 202 4.30 -9.35 -7.79
CA ARG A 202 4.69 -10.70 -7.38
C ARG A 202 5.83 -11.29 -8.22
N GLU A 203 5.81 -11.04 -9.54
CA GLU A 203 6.80 -11.57 -10.49
C GLU A 203 8.15 -10.83 -10.42
N VAL A 204 8.11 -9.50 -10.27
CA VAL A 204 9.30 -8.65 -10.45
C VAL A 204 9.99 -8.33 -9.14
N ALA A 205 9.25 -8.16 -8.05
CA ALA A 205 9.81 -7.70 -6.79
C ALA A 205 10.62 -8.80 -6.08
N THR A 206 11.67 -8.38 -5.38
CA THR A 206 12.39 -9.20 -4.39
C THR A 206 11.80 -9.02 -3.00
N LYS A 207 11.15 -7.85 -2.77
CA LYS A 207 10.53 -7.48 -1.50
C LYS A 207 9.27 -6.68 -1.74
N ILE A 208 8.23 -6.92 -0.96
CA ILE A 208 6.96 -6.19 -0.99
C ILE A 208 6.82 -5.39 0.29
N LEU A 209 6.39 -4.14 0.16
CA LEU A 209 5.90 -3.31 1.27
C LEU A 209 4.40 -3.10 1.10
N PHE A 210 3.63 -3.50 2.10
CA PHE A 210 2.23 -3.16 2.17
C PHE A 210 2.05 -1.90 3.03
N PHE A 211 1.58 -0.82 2.41
CA PHE A 211 1.31 0.46 3.04
C PHE A 211 -0.15 0.54 3.50
N ALA A 212 -0.34 0.88 4.75
CA ALA A 212 -1.65 1.23 5.31
C ALA A 212 -1.49 2.32 6.38
N ASP A 213 -2.45 3.23 6.47
CA ASP A 213 -2.52 4.29 7.49
C ASP A 213 -1.26 5.17 7.63
N GLY A 214 -0.53 5.36 6.53
CA GLY A 214 0.71 6.16 6.52
C GLY A 214 1.95 5.42 7.03
N GLU A 215 1.90 4.11 7.19
CA GLU A 215 2.99 3.28 7.70
C GLU A 215 3.31 2.10 6.76
N ILE A 216 4.50 1.51 6.89
CA ILE A 216 4.79 0.18 6.37
C ILE A 216 4.10 -0.83 7.28
N TYR A 217 2.86 -1.17 6.94
CA TYR A 217 2.05 -2.05 7.77
C TYR A 217 2.58 -3.49 7.79
N GLU A 218 3.02 -4.02 6.65
CA GLU A 218 3.64 -5.34 6.56
C GLU A 218 4.70 -5.35 5.46
N GLN A 219 5.78 -6.11 5.63
CA GLN A 219 6.81 -6.29 4.63
C GLN A 219 7.31 -7.73 4.59
N GLY A 220 7.71 -8.19 3.42
CA GLY A 220 8.22 -9.54 3.24
C GLY A 220 8.53 -9.84 1.78
N THR A 221 8.89 -11.08 1.49
CA THR A 221 9.01 -11.60 0.13
C THR A 221 7.64 -11.63 -0.55
N PRO A 222 7.58 -11.67 -1.90
CA PRO A 222 6.31 -11.82 -2.60
C PRO A 222 5.47 -13.01 -2.10
N ALA A 223 6.10 -14.16 -1.81
CA ALA A 223 5.39 -15.33 -1.31
C ALA A 223 4.78 -15.09 0.08
N GLU A 224 5.51 -14.42 0.99
CA GLU A 224 4.99 -14.11 2.32
C GLU A 224 3.79 -13.17 2.28
N ILE A 225 3.84 -12.14 1.43
CA ILE A 225 2.78 -11.13 1.38
C ILE A 225 1.57 -11.59 0.56
N PHE A 226 1.77 -12.32 -0.54
CA PHE A 226 0.66 -12.71 -1.42
C PHE A 226 0.03 -14.07 -1.08
N ASP A 227 0.83 -15.02 -0.55
CA ASP A 227 0.34 -16.39 -0.29
C ASP A 227 0.06 -16.66 1.19
N ALA A 228 0.78 -15.96 2.09
CA ALA A 228 0.68 -16.16 3.52
C ALA A 228 0.80 -14.82 4.29
N PRO A 229 -0.06 -13.82 3.98
CA PRO A 229 -0.07 -12.56 4.70
C PRO A 229 -0.44 -12.80 6.17
N LYS A 230 0.25 -12.12 7.10
CA LYS A 230 0.09 -12.35 8.54
C LYS A 230 -0.83 -11.32 9.19
N ARG A 231 -0.85 -10.09 8.65
CA ARG A 231 -1.58 -9.00 9.29
C ARG A 231 -2.96 -8.80 8.66
N PRO A 232 -4.01 -8.53 9.46
CA PRO A 232 -5.40 -8.49 8.99
C PRO A 232 -5.66 -7.60 7.78
N LYS A 233 -5.11 -6.35 7.77
CA LYS A 233 -5.30 -5.42 6.64
C LYS A 233 -4.63 -5.91 5.35
N THR A 234 -3.50 -6.60 5.45
CA THR A 234 -2.82 -7.20 4.30
C THR A 234 -3.66 -8.34 3.74
N VAL A 235 -4.16 -9.24 4.61
CA VAL A 235 -5.06 -10.34 4.23
C VAL A 235 -6.28 -9.80 3.48
N ALA A 236 -6.96 -8.82 4.06
CA ALA A 236 -8.13 -8.20 3.47
C ALA A 236 -7.83 -7.57 2.10
N PHE A 237 -6.71 -6.85 1.97
CA PHE A 237 -6.30 -6.23 0.72
C PHE A 237 -5.97 -7.26 -0.38
N ILE A 238 -5.20 -8.29 -0.05
CA ILE A 238 -4.80 -9.34 -1.01
C ILE A 238 -5.99 -10.15 -1.49
N HIS A 239 -6.90 -10.50 -0.58
CA HIS A 239 -8.12 -11.23 -0.92
C HIS A 239 -9.24 -10.33 -1.46
N LYS A 240 -8.98 -9.05 -1.67
CA LYS A 240 -9.97 -8.05 -2.12
C LYS A 240 -11.21 -7.97 -1.21
N GLN A 241 -11.01 -8.25 0.06
CA GLN A 241 -12.02 -8.12 1.08
C GLN A 241 -12.15 -6.66 1.52
N LYS A 242 -13.35 -6.23 1.86
CA LYS A 242 -13.61 -4.95 2.49
C LYS A 242 -13.40 -5.09 4.00
N TYR A 243 -12.71 -4.15 4.62
CA TYR A 243 -12.23 -4.29 5.98
C TYR A 243 -12.58 -3.05 6.83
N PHE A 244 -13.06 -3.29 8.05
CA PHE A 244 -13.25 -2.30 9.10
C PHE A 244 -12.64 -2.85 10.39
N SER A 245 -11.88 -2.04 11.11
CA SER A 245 -11.27 -2.41 12.40
C SER A 245 -11.54 -1.34 13.43
N TYR A 246 -11.74 -1.76 14.67
CA TYR A 246 -11.93 -0.90 15.81
C TYR A 246 -11.21 -1.48 17.05
N GLU A 247 -10.46 -0.62 17.75
CA GLU A 247 -9.73 -1.00 18.95
C GLU A 247 -10.30 -0.26 20.17
N ILE A 248 -10.39 -0.95 21.32
CA ILE A 248 -10.91 -0.43 22.59
C ILE A 248 -9.83 -0.65 23.65
N PHE A 249 -9.42 0.42 24.30
CA PHE A 249 -8.41 0.40 25.37
C PHE A 249 -8.97 0.75 26.74
N GLU A 250 -10.18 1.30 26.81
CA GLU A 250 -10.86 1.72 28.03
C GLU A 250 -12.28 1.14 28.08
N ARG A 251 -12.74 0.78 29.27
CA ARG A 251 -14.09 0.23 29.46
C ARG A 251 -15.18 1.22 29.03
N ALA A 252 -14.97 2.51 29.24
CA ALA A 252 -15.85 3.59 28.79
C ALA A 252 -15.56 4.00 27.33
N PHE A 253 -15.66 3.04 26.40
CA PHE A 253 -15.43 3.31 24.98
C PHE A 253 -16.58 4.10 24.33
N ASP A 254 -16.28 4.79 23.25
CA ASP A 254 -17.25 5.57 22.48
C ASP A 254 -18.05 4.68 21.51
N LEU A 255 -19.22 4.23 21.98
CA LEU A 255 -20.14 3.42 21.17
C LEU A 255 -20.62 4.16 19.91
N MET A 256 -20.84 5.48 19.99
CA MET A 256 -21.30 6.27 18.83
C MET A 256 -20.25 6.29 17.73
N LYS A 257 -18.98 6.35 18.10
CA LYS A 257 -17.85 6.27 17.16
C LYS A 257 -17.76 4.89 16.49
N LEU A 258 -17.95 3.81 17.24
CA LEU A 258 -18.03 2.45 16.69
C LEU A 258 -19.17 2.33 15.69
N GLN A 259 -20.38 2.70 16.10
CA GLN A 259 -21.60 2.60 15.29
C GLN A 259 -21.49 3.46 14.01
N GLY A 260 -20.97 4.70 14.12
CA GLY A 260 -20.71 5.58 12.99
C GLY A 260 -19.64 5.04 12.04
N GLY A 261 -18.61 4.39 12.57
CA GLY A 261 -17.58 3.71 11.76
C GLY A 261 -18.15 2.55 10.95
N ILE A 262 -18.96 1.68 11.56
CA ILE A 262 -19.65 0.58 10.87
C ILE A 262 -20.64 1.13 9.83
N GLN A 263 -21.37 2.20 10.13
CA GLN A 263 -22.27 2.84 9.19
C GLN A 263 -21.52 3.35 7.95
N THR A 264 -20.43 4.09 8.14
CA THR A 264 -19.59 4.60 7.07
C THR A 264 -19.00 3.47 6.21
N PHE A 265 -18.54 2.38 6.84
CA PHE A 265 -18.08 1.19 6.16
C PHE A 265 -19.19 0.58 5.30
N ALA A 266 -20.38 0.41 5.85
CA ALA A 266 -21.53 -0.17 5.16
C ALA A 266 -21.97 0.67 3.95
N GLU A 267 -22.06 1.98 4.10
CA GLU A 267 -22.41 2.92 3.02
C GLU A 267 -21.39 2.88 1.90
N LYS A 268 -20.10 2.91 2.25
CA LYS A 268 -18.98 2.85 1.28
C LYS A 268 -19.04 1.62 0.38
N TYR A 269 -19.51 0.50 0.91
CA TYR A 269 -19.51 -0.77 0.19
C TYR A 269 -20.91 -1.27 -0.18
N GLY A 270 -21.94 -0.43 -0.03
CA GLY A 270 -23.30 -0.70 -0.48
C GLY A 270 -24.01 -1.82 0.28
N LEU A 271 -23.65 -2.05 1.55
CA LEU A 271 -24.37 -3.01 2.38
C LEU A 271 -25.79 -2.53 2.65
N SER A 272 -26.74 -3.47 2.66
CA SER A 272 -28.15 -3.14 2.97
C SER A 272 -28.30 -2.68 4.43
N PHE A 273 -29.27 -1.80 4.68
CA PHE A 273 -29.62 -1.32 6.03
C PHE A 273 -29.82 -2.48 7.03
N ARG A 274 -30.50 -3.56 6.61
CA ARG A 274 -30.72 -4.75 7.44
C ARG A 274 -29.40 -5.41 7.85
N ARG A 275 -28.43 -5.49 6.91
CA ARG A 275 -27.12 -6.09 7.17
C ARG A 275 -26.27 -5.19 8.08
N THR A 276 -26.29 -3.89 7.82
CA THR A 276 -25.61 -2.90 8.66
C THR A 276 -26.06 -3.00 10.11
N ASN A 277 -27.38 -3.02 10.34
CA ASN A 277 -27.93 -3.15 11.70
C ASN A 277 -27.53 -4.47 12.37
N ARG A 278 -27.45 -5.58 11.63
CA ARG A 278 -26.98 -6.85 12.19
C ARG A 278 -25.51 -6.79 12.60
N ILE A 279 -24.65 -6.18 11.79
CA ILE A 279 -23.24 -5.99 12.13
C ILE A 279 -23.13 -5.13 13.40
N GLN A 280 -23.81 -4.00 13.43
CA GLN A 280 -23.80 -3.07 14.56
C GLN A 280 -24.25 -3.76 15.84
N LEU A 281 -25.37 -4.46 15.80
CA LEU A 281 -25.95 -5.15 16.94
C LEU A 281 -25.03 -6.27 17.45
N CYS A 282 -24.51 -7.12 16.56
CA CYS A 282 -23.59 -8.19 16.96
C CYS A 282 -22.30 -7.65 17.58
N CYS A 283 -21.73 -6.58 17.02
CA CYS A 283 -20.51 -5.99 17.56
C CYS A 283 -20.75 -5.37 18.93
N GLU A 284 -21.86 -4.66 19.11
CA GLU A 284 -22.25 -4.05 20.39
C GLU A 284 -22.44 -5.09 21.47
N GLU A 285 -23.29 -6.09 21.23
CA GLU A 285 -23.58 -7.14 22.20
C GLU A 285 -22.33 -7.95 22.56
N LEU A 286 -21.50 -8.29 21.58
CA LEU A 286 -20.26 -9.01 21.82
C LEU A 286 -19.29 -8.20 22.70
N ILE A 287 -19.14 -6.91 22.44
CA ILE A 287 -18.27 -6.04 23.25
C ILE A 287 -18.79 -5.96 24.69
N TYR A 288 -20.08 -5.71 24.89
CA TYR A 288 -20.65 -5.61 26.24
C TYR A 288 -20.56 -6.93 27.00
N GLU A 289 -20.82 -8.06 26.34
CA GLU A 289 -20.70 -9.38 26.96
C GLU A 289 -19.27 -9.64 27.43
N MET A 290 -18.28 -9.34 26.58
CA MET A 290 -16.88 -9.55 26.92
C MET A 290 -16.35 -8.56 27.96
N LEU A 291 -16.78 -7.30 27.92
CA LEU A 291 -16.47 -6.32 28.98
C LEU A 291 -17.02 -6.74 30.34
N THR A 292 -18.20 -7.35 30.35
CA THR A 292 -18.86 -7.74 31.60
C THR A 292 -18.22 -8.98 32.21
N HIS A 293 -17.89 -9.98 31.40
CA HIS A 293 -17.54 -11.32 31.90
C HIS A 293 -16.06 -11.70 31.73
N ALA A 294 -15.35 -11.11 30.74
CA ALA A 294 -13.97 -11.46 30.44
C ALA A 294 -12.94 -10.43 30.94
N CYS A 295 -13.30 -9.14 30.93
CA CYS A 295 -12.35 -8.06 31.25
C CYS A 295 -12.43 -7.64 32.72
N ASP A 296 -11.30 -7.54 33.41
CA ASP A 296 -11.17 -6.99 34.75
C ASP A 296 -10.55 -5.56 34.71
N GLY A 297 -11.09 -4.64 35.51
CA GLY A 297 -10.59 -3.26 35.61
C GLY A 297 -11.02 -2.34 34.47
N ASP A 298 -10.43 -1.15 34.39
CA ASP A 298 -10.78 -0.11 33.43
C ASP A 298 -9.92 -0.20 32.15
N ASP A 299 -8.67 -0.67 32.27
CA ASP A 299 -7.79 -0.91 31.11
C ASP A 299 -8.18 -2.22 30.44
N VAL A 300 -8.67 -2.12 29.23
CA VAL A 300 -9.08 -3.27 28.42
C VAL A 300 -8.28 -3.28 27.12
N LYS A 301 -8.15 -4.45 26.52
CA LYS A 301 -7.54 -4.59 25.20
C LYS A 301 -8.44 -5.45 24.33
N ILE A 302 -9.26 -4.78 23.54
CA ILE A 302 -10.21 -5.42 22.62
C ILE A 302 -9.88 -4.98 21.20
N SER A 303 -9.84 -5.93 20.27
CA SER A 303 -9.77 -5.67 18.84
C SER A 303 -10.97 -6.31 18.14
N LEU A 304 -11.64 -5.53 17.32
CA LEU A 304 -12.79 -5.94 16.51
C LEU A 304 -12.49 -5.71 15.05
N ASP A 305 -12.61 -6.75 14.25
CA ASP A 305 -12.42 -6.72 12.80
C ASP A 305 -13.68 -7.20 12.09
N VAL A 306 -14.20 -6.41 11.16
CA VAL A 306 -15.33 -6.75 10.30
C VAL A 306 -14.84 -6.83 8.86
N THR A 307 -15.06 -7.95 8.21
CA THR A 307 -14.65 -8.20 6.83
C THR A 307 -15.88 -8.47 5.97
N TYR A 308 -16.00 -7.81 4.83
CA TYR A 308 -17.04 -8.06 3.84
C TYR A 308 -16.43 -8.54 2.54
N ALA A 309 -16.83 -9.73 2.08
CA ALA A 309 -16.43 -10.29 0.79
C ALA A 309 -17.60 -10.14 -0.21
N GLU A 310 -17.38 -9.33 -1.29
CA GLU A 310 -18.39 -9.18 -2.36
C GLU A 310 -18.67 -10.51 -3.07
N VAL A 311 -17.63 -11.32 -3.28
CA VAL A 311 -17.78 -12.67 -3.81
C VAL A 311 -18.29 -13.56 -2.69
N GLY A 312 -19.51 -14.06 -2.84
CA GLY A 312 -20.21 -14.86 -1.82
C GLY A 312 -21.06 -14.03 -0.86
N ASP A 313 -21.03 -12.69 -0.95
CA ASP A 313 -21.86 -11.75 -0.17
C ASP A 313 -21.86 -12.09 1.33
N SER A 314 -20.66 -12.33 1.90
CA SER A 314 -20.47 -12.77 3.28
C SER A 314 -19.81 -11.67 4.14
N VAL A 315 -20.25 -11.59 5.40
CA VAL A 315 -19.61 -10.77 6.44
C VAL A 315 -19.01 -11.70 7.47
N GLU A 316 -17.72 -11.50 7.76
CA GLU A 316 -17.02 -12.19 8.85
C GLU A 316 -16.65 -11.18 9.93
N ILE A 317 -16.82 -11.57 11.19
CA ILE A 317 -16.42 -10.79 12.37
C ILE A 317 -15.38 -11.60 13.13
N LYS A 318 -14.23 -10.95 13.36
CA LYS A 318 -13.16 -11.44 14.24
C LYS A 318 -13.03 -10.52 15.42
N PHE A 319 -12.97 -11.11 16.59
CA PHE A 319 -12.90 -10.37 17.84
C PHE A 319 -11.83 -10.97 18.73
N SER A 320 -11.05 -10.14 19.39
CA SER A 320 -10.13 -10.58 20.41
C SER A 320 -10.20 -9.71 21.65
N CYS A 321 -10.14 -10.34 22.81
CA CYS A 321 -10.23 -9.68 24.11
C CYS A 321 -9.27 -10.35 25.09
N ALA A 322 -8.35 -9.57 25.66
CA ALA A 322 -7.51 -10.02 26.76
C ALA A 322 -8.31 -10.08 28.06
N GLY A 323 -8.12 -11.14 28.86
CA GLY A 323 -8.81 -11.28 30.14
C GLY A 323 -9.04 -12.73 30.55
N LYS A 324 -10.16 -12.99 31.22
CA LYS A 324 -10.59 -14.34 31.63
C LYS A 324 -11.23 -15.07 30.43
N SER A 325 -11.09 -16.41 30.43
CA SER A 325 -11.80 -17.23 29.45
C SER A 325 -13.31 -17.08 29.60
N HIS A 326 -13.97 -16.63 28.55
CA HIS A 326 -15.42 -16.49 28.51
C HIS A 326 -15.95 -16.74 27.10
N ASN A 327 -16.86 -17.71 26.96
CA ASN A 327 -17.57 -17.98 25.71
C ASN A 327 -18.91 -17.21 25.72
N PRO A 328 -19.09 -16.17 24.89
CA PRO A 328 -20.31 -15.36 24.88
C PRO A 328 -21.58 -16.11 24.50
N LEU A 329 -21.46 -17.28 23.88
CA LEU A 329 -22.63 -18.15 23.59
C LEU A 329 -22.90 -19.17 24.69
N GLY A 330 -22.05 -19.28 25.75
CA GLY A 330 -22.15 -20.30 26.78
C GLY A 330 -21.81 -21.71 26.29
N GLU A 331 -21.87 -22.68 27.20
CA GLU A 331 -21.57 -24.09 26.88
C GLU A 331 -22.76 -24.84 26.25
N ASP A 332 -24.00 -24.37 26.48
CA ASP A 332 -25.24 -25.02 26.04
C ASP A 332 -25.96 -24.16 24.99
N LEU A 333 -25.72 -24.49 23.72
CA LEU A 333 -26.24 -23.73 22.56
C LEU A 333 -27.77 -23.82 22.42
N ASP A 334 -28.42 -24.80 23.06
CA ASP A 334 -29.86 -25.07 22.91
C ASP A 334 -30.73 -24.40 23.98
N LYS A 335 -30.14 -23.79 25.04
CA LYS A 335 -30.88 -23.08 26.08
C LYS A 335 -31.13 -21.64 25.70
N PHE A 336 -32.43 -21.30 25.62
CA PHE A 336 -32.87 -19.90 25.57
C PHE A 336 -32.67 -19.29 26.96
N ASP A 337 -31.81 -18.28 27.03
CA ASP A 337 -31.52 -17.57 28.27
C ASP A 337 -32.29 -16.25 28.26
N GLU A 338 -33.40 -16.22 29.03
CA GLU A 338 -34.24 -15.03 29.14
C GLU A 338 -33.51 -13.89 29.88
N GLU A 339 -32.48 -14.20 30.68
CA GLU A 339 -31.72 -13.21 31.47
C GLU A 339 -30.56 -12.61 30.65
N ASN A 340 -30.12 -13.26 29.54
CA ASN A 340 -29.04 -12.77 28.68
C ASN A 340 -29.52 -12.55 27.23
N LEU A 341 -30.10 -11.38 26.99
CA LEU A 341 -30.61 -10.97 25.68
C LEU A 341 -29.48 -10.89 24.63
N GLY A 342 -28.29 -10.43 25.04
CA GLY A 342 -27.12 -10.29 24.13
C GLY A 342 -26.65 -11.61 23.57
N ALA A 343 -26.49 -12.63 24.41
CA ALA A 343 -26.16 -13.98 23.98
C ALA A 343 -27.23 -14.57 23.03
N THR A 344 -28.50 -14.28 23.30
CA THR A 344 -29.63 -14.72 22.45
C THR A 344 -29.57 -14.08 21.06
N ILE A 345 -29.24 -12.78 20.97
CA ILE A 345 -29.05 -12.06 19.70
C ILE A 345 -27.88 -12.64 18.93
N LEU A 346 -26.74 -12.84 19.58
CA LEU A 346 -25.54 -13.41 18.96
C LEU A 346 -25.82 -14.82 18.40
N ARG A 347 -26.50 -15.68 19.18
CA ARG A 347 -26.93 -17.04 18.73
C ARG A 347 -27.84 -17.00 17.50
N GLY A 348 -28.73 -16.01 17.43
CA GLY A 348 -29.66 -15.87 16.29
C GLY A 348 -29.03 -15.36 15.01
N LEU A 349 -27.93 -14.64 15.10
CA LEU A 349 -27.30 -13.94 13.97
C LEU A 349 -25.96 -14.55 13.54
N ALA A 350 -25.15 -15.06 14.49
CA ALA A 350 -23.84 -15.62 14.22
C ALA A 350 -23.94 -17.04 13.62
N LYS A 351 -23.23 -17.28 12.54
CA LYS A 351 -23.05 -18.59 11.91
C LYS A 351 -21.57 -18.97 11.96
N ASN A 352 -21.30 -20.28 11.97
CA ASN A 352 -19.91 -20.79 12.01
C ASN A 352 -19.11 -20.19 13.18
N PHE A 353 -19.77 -20.05 14.33
CA PHE A 353 -19.16 -19.44 15.51
C PHE A 353 -18.05 -20.33 16.06
N SER A 354 -16.91 -19.74 16.35
CA SER A 354 -15.80 -20.37 17.05
C SER A 354 -15.29 -19.46 18.17
N HIS A 355 -14.91 -20.07 19.29
CA HIS A 355 -14.26 -19.42 20.42
C HIS A 355 -13.04 -20.23 20.83
N GLU A 356 -11.90 -19.56 20.94
CA GLU A 356 -10.66 -20.11 21.45
C GLU A 356 -10.09 -19.20 22.53
N PHE A 357 -9.52 -19.79 23.58
CA PHE A 357 -8.80 -19.06 24.61
C PHE A 357 -7.34 -19.49 24.65
N VAL A 358 -6.45 -18.59 24.20
CA VAL A 358 -5.00 -18.88 24.07
C VAL A 358 -4.20 -17.71 24.65
N ASP A 359 -3.24 -18.03 25.52
CA ASP A 359 -2.32 -17.07 26.12
C ASP A 359 -3.01 -15.86 26.81
N GLY A 360 -4.14 -16.12 27.50
CA GLY A 360 -4.90 -15.09 28.21
C GLY A 360 -5.76 -14.20 27.29
N VAL A 361 -5.97 -14.61 26.03
CA VAL A 361 -6.78 -13.88 25.05
C VAL A 361 -7.91 -14.76 24.54
N ASN A 362 -9.15 -14.25 24.62
CA ASN A 362 -10.30 -14.82 23.93
C ASN A 362 -10.24 -14.41 22.45
N LYS A 363 -10.36 -15.38 21.57
CA LYS A 363 -10.47 -15.18 20.12
C LYS A 363 -11.81 -15.72 19.66
N ILE A 364 -12.62 -14.88 19.04
CA ILE A 364 -13.96 -15.23 18.60
C ILE A 364 -14.05 -14.90 17.11
N GLU A 365 -14.54 -15.87 16.33
CA GLU A 365 -14.78 -15.69 14.90
C GLU A 365 -16.17 -16.22 14.55
N PHE A 366 -16.90 -15.49 13.71
CA PHE A 366 -18.20 -15.94 13.17
C PHE A 366 -18.55 -15.18 11.88
N SER A 367 -19.50 -15.73 11.13
CA SER A 367 -20.07 -15.08 9.95
C SER A 367 -21.51 -14.64 10.18
N LEU A 368 -21.92 -13.57 9.49
CA LEU A 368 -23.31 -13.08 9.46
C LEU A 368 -23.98 -13.45 8.15
N SER A 369 -25.24 -13.85 8.26
CA SER A 369 -26.08 -14.20 7.08
C SER A 369 -26.87 -13.00 6.55
#